data_2948e1987f3cb61e7b64424f694b8dcb
#
_entry.id   2948e1987f3cb61e7b64424f694b8dcb
#
_cell.length_a   1.000
_cell.length_b   1.000
_cell.length_c   1.000
_cell.angle_alpha   90.00
_cell.angle_beta   90.00
_cell.angle_gamma   90.00
#
_symmetry.space_group_name_H-M   'P 1'
#
loop_
_entity.id
_entity.type
_entity.pdbx_description
1 polymer ?
#
loop_
_entity_poly.entity_id
_entity_poly.type
_entity_poly.pdbx_seq_one_letter_code
_entity_poly.pdbx_strand_id
1 'polypeptide(L)'
;MYSFEYQRATDPKAAAAAIAADSNAKFLAGGQSLLPTMRLRLAQPSQLIDVTRIPALKSIAVDAGKVTIGAAVCHADVADHAEVRRALPALADLAGHIGDRQVRALGTIGGSLANNDPAACYPSAAMALDATIVTDRRRISSKDFFVGMYETALAPDELIVAVEFPVPERAAYVKFENPASHFALVGVFVAKFASGVRVAVTGAASSVFRVPELESALSANFTPEAARAVTVSDSDLNTDMHASAEYRAHLIPVLTARAVTKANG
;
A
#
# COMPACT_ATOMS: atom_id res chain seq x y z
N MET A 1 13.39 -24.60 0.16
CA MET A 1 12.51 -24.14 1.26
C MET A 1 12.73 -25.07 2.44
N TYR A 2 12.84 -24.56 3.64
CA TYR A 2 12.88 -25.39 4.87
C TYR A 2 11.49 -25.95 5.18
N SER A 3 11.40 -26.99 6.02
CA SER A 3 10.12 -27.54 6.48
C SER A 3 9.43 -26.54 7.42
N PHE A 4 8.12 -26.54 7.40
CA PHE A 4 7.27 -25.72 8.26
C PHE A 4 5.93 -26.42 8.48
N GLU A 5 5.25 -26.11 9.58
CA GLU A 5 3.87 -26.52 9.81
C GLU A 5 2.91 -25.58 9.08
N TYR A 6 1.74 -26.09 8.70
CA TYR A 6 0.70 -25.28 8.05
C TYR A 6 -0.63 -25.42 8.81
N GLN A 7 -1.18 -24.29 9.18
CA GLN A 7 -2.49 -24.23 9.85
C GLN A 7 -3.39 -23.20 9.12
N ARG A 8 -4.62 -23.58 8.89
CA ARG A 8 -5.65 -22.65 8.39
C ARG A 8 -6.46 -22.11 9.54
N ALA A 9 -6.47 -20.77 9.70
CA ALA A 9 -7.27 -20.10 10.71
C ALA A 9 -8.73 -19.98 10.24
N THR A 10 -9.67 -20.09 11.19
CA THR A 10 -11.11 -19.96 10.93
C THR A 10 -11.63 -18.54 11.14
N ASP A 11 -10.96 -17.78 11.99
CA ASP A 11 -11.33 -16.42 12.37
C ASP A 11 -10.09 -15.65 12.86
N PRO A 12 -10.15 -14.31 12.99
CA PRO A 12 -9.01 -13.49 13.39
C PRO A 12 -8.46 -13.83 14.78
N LYS A 13 -9.32 -14.22 15.74
CA LYS A 13 -8.89 -14.57 17.11
C LYS A 13 -8.09 -15.87 17.12
N ALA A 14 -8.56 -16.88 16.36
CA ALA A 14 -7.84 -18.13 16.20
C ALA A 14 -6.47 -17.92 15.53
N ALA A 15 -6.40 -17.02 14.54
CA ALA A 15 -5.14 -16.65 13.89
C ALA A 15 -4.16 -15.99 14.87
N ALA A 16 -4.61 -14.99 15.63
CA ALA A 16 -3.80 -14.31 16.65
C ALA A 16 -3.33 -15.26 17.75
N ALA A 17 -4.20 -16.16 18.23
CA ALA A 17 -3.83 -17.17 19.25
C ALA A 17 -2.76 -18.14 18.73
N ALA A 18 -2.83 -18.56 17.48
CA ALA A 18 -1.84 -19.45 16.87
C ALA A 18 -0.45 -18.79 16.75
N ILE A 19 -0.39 -17.51 16.34
CA ILE A 19 0.85 -16.73 16.29
C ILE A 19 1.42 -16.50 17.71
N ALA A 20 0.57 -16.19 18.68
CA ALA A 20 1.02 -15.97 20.05
C ALA A 20 1.61 -17.24 20.71
N ALA A 21 1.19 -18.43 20.26
CA ALA A 21 1.72 -19.70 20.75
C ALA A 21 3.12 -20.04 20.21
N ASP A 22 3.53 -19.45 19.08
CA ASP A 22 4.83 -19.68 18.44
C ASP A 22 5.37 -18.37 17.84
N SER A 23 6.35 -17.78 18.49
CA SER A 23 6.95 -16.50 18.08
C SER A 23 7.66 -16.54 16.71
N ASN A 24 7.96 -17.73 16.19
CA ASN A 24 8.56 -17.92 14.86
C ASN A 24 7.51 -18.24 13.78
N ALA A 25 6.23 -18.36 14.14
CA ALA A 25 5.16 -18.50 13.17
C ALA A 25 4.93 -17.19 12.41
N LYS A 26 4.35 -17.28 11.20
CA LYS A 26 4.01 -16.12 10.36
C LYS A 26 2.60 -16.26 9.79
N PHE A 27 1.89 -15.14 9.70
CA PHE A 27 0.66 -15.08 8.91
C PHE A 27 0.96 -15.30 7.42
N LEU A 28 0.17 -16.14 6.80
CA LEU A 28 0.17 -16.33 5.35
C LEU A 28 -1.11 -15.73 4.76
N ALA A 29 -0.95 -14.62 4.04
CA ALA A 29 -1.99 -14.04 3.19
C ALA A 29 -1.77 -14.50 1.73
N GLY A 30 -1.62 -13.58 0.77
CA GLY A 30 -1.39 -13.93 -0.64
C GLY A 30 -0.07 -14.63 -0.96
N GLY A 31 0.88 -14.64 -0.04
CA GLY A 31 2.16 -15.36 -0.16
C GLY A 31 3.14 -14.77 -1.19
N GLN A 32 2.83 -13.62 -1.81
CA GLN A 32 3.62 -13.10 -2.94
C GLN A 32 4.98 -12.49 -2.53
N SER A 33 5.19 -12.22 -1.25
CA SER A 33 6.49 -11.84 -0.68
C SER A 33 7.07 -12.98 0.16
N LEU A 34 6.29 -13.52 1.10
CA LEU A 34 6.76 -14.51 2.07
C LEU A 34 7.24 -15.80 1.40
N LEU A 35 6.47 -16.39 0.47
CA LEU A 35 6.86 -17.66 -0.15
C LEU A 35 8.10 -17.54 -1.05
N PRO A 36 8.29 -16.50 -1.89
CA PRO A 36 9.56 -16.23 -2.56
C PRO A 36 10.76 -16.14 -1.60
N THR A 37 10.59 -15.37 -0.50
CA THR A 37 11.64 -15.22 0.53
C THR A 37 12.00 -16.56 1.19
N MET A 38 11.02 -17.39 1.50
CA MET A 38 11.23 -18.75 2.01
C MET A 38 11.90 -19.67 0.97
N ARG A 39 11.55 -19.55 -0.31
CA ARG A 39 12.19 -20.32 -1.41
C ARG A 39 13.68 -19.98 -1.55
N LEU A 40 14.02 -18.71 -1.36
CA LEU A 40 15.41 -18.23 -1.34
C LEU A 40 16.14 -18.54 -0.01
N ARG A 41 15.44 -19.15 0.98
CA ARG A 41 15.96 -19.46 2.31
C ARG A 41 16.35 -18.23 3.14
N LEU A 42 15.76 -17.08 2.83
CA LEU A 42 15.92 -15.82 3.59
C LEU A 42 14.94 -15.70 4.76
N ALA A 43 13.88 -16.53 4.79
CA ALA A 43 12.97 -16.68 5.91
C ALA A 43 12.73 -18.15 6.21
N GLN A 44 12.63 -18.48 7.51
CA GLN A 44 12.42 -19.83 8.01
C GLN A 44 11.40 -19.82 9.15
N PRO A 45 10.12 -19.53 8.87
CA PRO A 45 9.09 -19.68 9.89
C PRO A 45 8.92 -21.15 10.27
N SER A 46 8.64 -21.41 11.54
CA SER A 46 8.26 -22.73 12.06
C SER A 46 6.89 -23.16 11.56
N GLN A 47 5.94 -22.18 11.48
CA GLN A 47 4.56 -22.43 11.08
C GLN A 47 4.04 -21.27 10.21
N LEU A 48 3.17 -21.61 9.25
CA LEU A 48 2.39 -20.66 8.47
C LEU A 48 0.91 -20.73 8.89
N ILE A 49 0.37 -19.58 9.33
CA ILE A 49 -1.03 -19.42 9.70
C ILE A 49 -1.78 -18.77 8.54
N ASP A 50 -2.47 -19.57 7.75
CA ASP A 50 -3.23 -19.11 6.58
C ASP A 50 -4.50 -18.36 6.99
N VAL A 51 -4.57 -17.08 6.65
CA VAL A 51 -5.70 -16.18 6.92
C VAL A 51 -6.58 -15.93 5.69
N THR A 52 -6.24 -16.51 4.55
CA THR A 52 -6.92 -16.23 3.26
C THR A 52 -8.37 -16.71 3.21
N ARG A 53 -8.77 -17.62 4.08
CA ARG A 53 -10.11 -18.20 4.12
C ARG A 53 -11.00 -17.63 5.22
N ILE A 54 -10.53 -16.66 5.99
CA ILE A 54 -11.35 -16.00 7.01
C ILE A 54 -12.37 -15.08 6.33
N PRO A 55 -13.70 -15.36 6.43
CA PRO A 55 -14.70 -14.58 5.69
C PRO A 55 -14.71 -13.09 6.06
N ALA A 56 -14.49 -12.77 7.34
CA ALA A 56 -14.45 -11.40 7.85
C ALA A 56 -13.34 -10.54 7.21
N LEU A 57 -12.29 -11.16 6.66
CA LEU A 57 -11.19 -10.45 6.00
C LEU A 57 -11.39 -10.27 4.50
N LYS A 58 -12.52 -10.69 3.92
CA LYS A 58 -12.78 -10.68 2.47
C LYS A 58 -13.85 -9.69 2.02
N SER A 59 -14.43 -8.95 2.93
CA SER A 59 -15.48 -8.00 2.61
C SER A 59 -14.94 -6.72 1.99
N ILE A 60 -15.70 -6.15 1.06
CA ILE A 60 -15.56 -4.76 0.59
C ILE A 60 -16.88 -4.07 0.88
N ALA A 61 -16.84 -2.90 1.50
CA ALA A 61 -18.01 -2.07 1.78
C ALA A 61 -17.74 -0.62 1.40
N VAL A 62 -18.74 0.06 0.86
CA VAL A 62 -18.69 1.49 0.51
C VAL A 62 -19.86 2.18 1.19
N ASP A 63 -19.57 2.98 2.20
CA ASP A 63 -20.53 3.69 3.01
C ASP A 63 -20.14 5.16 3.19
N ALA A 64 -21.11 6.09 3.07
CA ALA A 64 -21.02 7.48 3.51
C ALA A 64 -19.65 8.16 3.31
N GLY A 65 -19.06 8.05 2.12
CA GLY A 65 -17.77 8.68 1.82
C GLY A 65 -16.54 7.90 2.30
N LYS A 66 -16.69 6.60 2.58
CA LYS A 66 -15.60 5.71 3.00
C LYS A 66 -15.67 4.38 2.24
N VAL A 67 -14.50 3.88 1.83
CA VAL A 67 -14.31 2.51 1.31
C VAL A 67 -13.59 1.69 2.36
N THR A 68 -14.18 0.58 2.79
CA THR A 68 -13.58 -0.39 3.72
C THR A 68 -13.25 -1.67 2.97
N ILE A 69 -11.99 -2.10 3.05
CA ILE A 69 -11.50 -3.30 2.35
C ILE A 69 -10.89 -4.26 3.37
N GLY A 70 -11.39 -5.49 3.42
CA GLY A 70 -10.86 -6.55 4.26
C GLY A 70 -9.43 -6.94 3.86
N ALA A 71 -8.61 -7.25 4.84
CA ALA A 71 -7.16 -7.46 4.66
C ALA A 71 -6.79 -8.61 3.71
N ALA A 72 -7.65 -9.64 3.58
CA ALA A 72 -7.45 -10.78 2.68
C ALA A 72 -8.09 -10.59 1.29
N VAL A 73 -8.60 -9.40 0.96
CA VAL A 73 -9.08 -9.09 -0.39
C VAL A 73 -7.88 -9.02 -1.34
N CYS A 74 -7.97 -9.74 -2.46
CA CYS A 74 -6.91 -9.76 -3.47
C CYS A 74 -6.84 -8.45 -4.26
N HIS A 75 -5.67 -8.13 -4.81
CA HIS A 75 -5.50 -6.93 -5.63
C HIS A 75 -6.44 -6.93 -6.83
N ALA A 76 -6.65 -8.09 -7.48
CA ALA A 76 -7.59 -8.23 -8.59
C ALA A 76 -9.02 -7.88 -8.17
N ASP A 77 -9.46 -8.35 -6.99
CA ASP A 77 -10.81 -8.08 -6.48
C ASP A 77 -10.99 -6.58 -6.17
N VAL A 78 -9.98 -5.91 -5.61
CA VAL A 78 -10.02 -4.45 -5.41
C VAL A 78 -10.11 -3.71 -6.74
N ALA A 79 -9.28 -4.11 -7.72
CA ALA A 79 -9.23 -3.49 -9.04
C ALA A 79 -10.55 -3.63 -9.82
N ASP A 80 -11.22 -4.77 -9.67
CA ASP A 80 -12.41 -5.09 -10.46
C ASP A 80 -13.74 -4.81 -9.75
N HIS A 81 -13.70 -4.46 -8.44
CA HIS A 81 -14.91 -4.22 -7.66
C HIS A 81 -15.68 -2.99 -8.13
N ALA A 82 -16.92 -3.17 -8.57
CA ALA A 82 -17.71 -2.11 -9.20
C ALA A 82 -17.92 -0.88 -8.32
N GLU A 83 -18.17 -1.09 -7.00
CA GLU A 83 -18.38 0.03 -6.08
C GLU A 83 -17.07 0.76 -5.75
N VAL A 84 -15.93 0.07 -5.67
CA VAL A 84 -14.62 0.70 -5.50
C VAL A 84 -14.28 1.55 -6.73
N ARG A 85 -14.50 1.01 -7.93
CA ARG A 85 -14.31 1.76 -9.19
C ARG A 85 -15.18 3.02 -9.26
N ARG A 86 -16.38 2.97 -8.71
CA ARG A 86 -17.29 4.12 -8.68
C ARG A 86 -16.92 5.14 -7.62
N ALA A 87 -16.62 4.70 -6.38
CA ALA A 87 -16.41 5.58 -5.23
C ALA A 87 -14.96 6.09 -5.14
N LEU A 88 -13.98 5.25 -5.48
CA LEU A 88 -12.55 5.56 -5.36
C LEU A 88 -11.77 4.95 -6.54
N PRO A 89 -12.01 5.44 -7.78
CA PRO A 89 -11.42 4.87 -9.00
C PRO A 89 -9.89 4.85 -8.97
N ALA A 90 -9.25 5.82 -8.32
CA ALA A 90 -7.81 5.87 -8.16
C ALA A 90 -7.22 4.67 -7.38
N LEU A 91 -7.96 4.14 -6.39
CA LEU A 91 -7.53 2.95 -5.65
C LEU A 91 -7.69 1.67 -6.48
N ALA A 92 -8.78 1.54 -7.22
CA ALA A 92 -9.00 0.43 -8.16
C ALA A 92 -7.93 0.41 -9.26
N ASP A 93 -7.62 1.58 -9.82
CA ASP A 93 -6.57 1.75 -10.82
C ASP A 93 -5.18 1.39 -10.25
N LEU A 94 -4.83 1.89 -9.06
CA LEU A 94 -3.61 1.51 -8.36
C LEU A 94 -3.50 -0.02 -8.21
N ALA A 95 -4.56 -0.66 -7.72
CA ALA A 95 -4.59 -2.11 -7.52
C ALA A 95 -4.37 -2.88 -8.83
N GLY A 96 -4.94 -2.39 -9.94
CA GLY A 96 -4.79 -2.94 -11.29
C GLY A 96 -3.37 -2.86 -11.85
N HIS A 97 -2.53 -1.98 -11.30
CA HIS A 97 -1.12 -1.80 -11.71
C HIS A 97 -0.11 -2.50 -10.79
N ILE A 98 -0.54 -3.29 -9.81
CA ILE A 98 0.38 -4.05 -8.94
C ILE A 98 0.84 -5.32 -9.66
N GLY A 99 2.15 -5.47 -9.84
CA GLY A 99 2.76 -6.67 -10.41
C GLY A 99 2.10 -7.14 -11.71
N ASP A 100 2.05 -8.45 -11.90
CA ASP A 100 1.35 -9.11 -12.99
C ASP A 100 -0.03 -9.67 -12.56
N ARG A 101 -0.74 -10.31 -13.47
CA ARG A 101 -2.08 -10.88 -13.21
C ARG A 101 -2.03 -11.99 -12.16
N GLN A 102 -0.96 -12.79 -12.13
CA GLN A 102 -0.78 -13.89 -11.20
C GLN A 102 -0.55 -13.35 -9.77
N VAL A 103 0.27 -12.32 -9.64
CA VAL A 103 0.48 -11.61 -8.36
C VAL A 103 -0.83 -11.01 -7.87
N ARG A 104 -1.59 -10.33 -8.73
CA ARG A 104 -2.85 -9.70 -8.33
C ARG A 104 -3.94 -10.70 -7.93
N ALA A 105 -3.94 -11.88 -8.52
CA ALA A 105 -4.92 -12.93 -8.18
C ALA A 105 -4.74 -13.52 -6.77
N LEU A 106 -3.57 -13.37 -6.17
CA LEU A 106 -3.23 -13.94 -4.87
C LEU A 106 -2.84 -12.90 -3.83
N GLY A 107 -2.03 -11.90 -4.23
CA GLY A 107 -1.55 -10.83 -3.35
C GLY A 107 -2.72 -10.03 -2.78
N THR A 108 -2.65 -9.69 -1.48
CA THR A 108 -3.73 -9.04 -0.73
C THR A 108 -3.32 -7.65 -0.24
N ILE A 109 -4.33 -6.78 -0.03
CA ILE A 109 -4.08 -5.43 0.49
C ILE A 109 -3.43 -5.46 1.87
N GLY A 110 -3.92 -6.30 2.79
CA GLY A 110 -3.35 -6.44 4.13
C GLY A 110 -1.93 -6.97 4.10
N GLY A 111 -1.65 -7.97 3.25
CA GLY A 111 -0.29 -8.50 3.07
C GLY A 111 0.68 -7.46 2.53
N SER A 112 0.25 -6.63 1.58
CA SER A 112 1.07 -5.55 1.02
C SER A 112 1.41 -4.49 2.08
N LEU A 113 0.42 -4.05 2.88
CA LEU A 113 0.63 -3.05 3.92
C LEU A 113 1.49 -3.60 5.06
N ALA A 114 1.23 -4.84 5.52
CA ALA A 114 2.02 -5.46 6.59
C ALA A 114 3.48 -5.70 6.19
N ASN A 115 3.74 -6.02 4.92
CA ASN A 115 5.10 -6.20 4.42
C ASN A 115 5.88 -4.88 4.29
N ASN A 116 5.19 -3.79 4.06
CA ASN A 116 5.76 -2.44 3.88
C ASN A 116 7.01 -2.39 3.02
N ASP A 117 6.94 -3.03 1.83
CA ASP A 117 8.00 -2.89 0.83
C ASP A 117 8.07 -1.43 0.37
N PRO A 118 9.25 -0.79 0.36
CA PRO A 118 9.40 0.59 -0.10
C PRO A 118 8.82 0.88 -1.49
N ALA A 119 8.79 -0.11 -2.38
CA ALA A 119 8.26 0.02 -3.73
C ALA A 119 6.80 -0.44 -3.89
N ALA A 120 6.13 -0.84 -2.79
CA ALA A 120 4.72 -1.21 -2.82
C ALA A 120 3.82 -0.02 -3.14
N CYS A 121 2.75 -0.26 -3.91
CA CYS A 121 1.85 0.82 -4.35
C CYS A 121 0.87 1.27 -3.24
N TYR A 122 0.25 0.35 -2.48
CA TYR A 122 -0.77 0.67 -1.48
C TYR A 122 -0.34 1.63 -0.37
N PRO A 123 0.92 1.63 0.13
CA PRO A 123 1.33 2.61 1.13
C PRO A 123 1.10 4.06 0.70
N SER A 124 1.32 4.39 -0.59
CA SER A 124 1.06 5.74 -1.11
C SER A 124 -0.44 6.11 -1.06
N ALA A 125 -1.32 5.17 -1.40
CA ALA A 125 -2.76 5.39 -1.27
C ALA A 125 -3.18 5.54 0.20
N ALA A 126 -2.66 4.69 1.09
CA ALA A 126 -2.97 4.76 2.51
C ALA A 126 -2.57 6.13 3.11
N MET A 127 -1.36 6.61 2.79
CA MET A 127 -0.86 7.90 3.28
C MET A 127 -1.61 9.10 2.69
N ALA A 128 -1.87 9.11 1.37
CA ALA A 128 -2.52 10.23 0.71
C ALA A 128 -4.01 10.31 1.05
N LEU A 129 -4.66 9.18 1.32
CA LEU A 129 -6.08 9.13 1.68
C LEU A 129 -6.32 9.22 3.20
N ASP A 130 -5.29 9.40 4.05
CA ASP A 130 -5.40 9.33 5.51
C ASP A 130 -6.13 8.06 5.96
N ALA A 131 -5.75 6.92 5.40
CA ALA A 131 -6.39 5.65 5.69
C ALA A 131 -6.24 5.26 7.17
N THR A 132 -7.21 4.51 7.67
CA THR A 132 -7.11 3.84 8.96
C THR A 132 -6.89 2.35 8.75
N ILE A 133 -5.80 1.83 9.28
CA ILE A 133 -5.50 0.40 9.34
C ILE A 133 -6.19 -0.16 10.60
N VAL A 134 -7.13 -1.08 10.38
CA VAL A 134 -7.88 -1.74 11.45
C VAL A 134 -7.24 -3.08 11.71
N THR A 135 -6.80 -3.32 12.94
CA THR A 135 -6.23 -4.59 13.37
C THR A 135 -7.24 -5.36 14.24
N ASP A 136 -6.89 -6.56 14.64
CA ASP A 136 -7.65 -7.35 15.61
C ASP A 136 -7.70 -6.72 17.01
N ARG A 137 -6.89 -5.68 17.28
CA ARG A 137 -6.74 -5.04 18.59
C ARG A 137 -7.04 -3.55 18.62
N ARG A 138 -6.72 -2.82 17.55
CA ARG A 138 -6.75 -1.33 17.51
C ARG A 138 -6.92 -0.78 16.11
N ARG A 139 -7.03 0.52 16.06
CA ARG A 139 -7.09 1.31 14.84
C ARG A 139 -5.85 2.19 14.77
N ILE A 140 -5.11 2.11 13.68
CA ILE A 140 -3.85 2.84 13.50
C ILE A 140 -4.01 3.78 12.31
N SER A 141 -3.66 5.05 12.49
CA SER A 141 -3.58 6.00 11.37
C SER A 141 -2.46 5.60 10.41
N SER A 142 -2.67 5.75 9.11
CA SER A 142 -1.61 5.53 8.13
C SER A 142 -0.36 6.36 8.40
N LYS A 143 -0.48 7.52 9.03
CA LYS A 143 0.66 8.38 9.42
C LYS A 143 1.59 7.73 10.45
N ASP A 144 1.02 6.89 11.30
CA ASP A 144 1.74 6.24 12.40
C ASP A 144 2.05 4.77 12.09
N PHE A 145 1.57 4.27 10.94
CA PHE A 145 1.66 2.85 10.59
C PHE A 145 2.98 2.46 9.93
N PHE A 146 3.49 3.27 9.00
CA PHE A 146 4.70 2.99 8.24
C PHE A 146 5.92 3.57 8.97
N VAL A 147 6.72 2.71 9.61
CA VAL A 147 7.81 3.14 10.49
C VAL A 147 9.15 3.19 9.75
N GLY A 148 9.40 2.24 8.86
CA GLY A 148 10.65 2.13 8.12
C GLY A 148 10.60 1.08 7.02
N MET A 149 11.75 0.75 6.44
CA MET A 149 11.86 -0.26 5.40
C MET A 149 11.48 -1.64 5.96
N TYR A 150 10.43 -2.25 5.41
CA TYR A 150 9.85 -3.52 5.91
C TYR A 150 9.45 -3.48 7.39
N GLU A 151 9.17 -2.30 7.92
CA GLU A 151 8.80 -2.10 9.31
C GLU A 151 7.51 -1.29 9.43
N THR A 152 6.59 -1.79 10.26
CA THR A 152 5.31 -1.17 10.55
C THR A 152 5.07 -1.10 12.06
N ALA A 153 4.06 -0.35 12.48
CA ALA A 153 3.65 -0.25 13.89
C ALA A 153 2.94 -1.51 14.42
N LEU A 154 2.80 -2.58 13.61
CA LEU A 154 2.19 -3.84 14.05
C LEU A 154 3.06 -4.54 15.08
N ALA A 155 2.43 -5.05 16.14
CA ALA A 155 3.07 -6.05 16.99
C ALA A 155 3.29 -7.36 16.21
N PRO A 156 4.28 -8.21 16.60
CA PRO A 156 4.59 -9.45 15.87
C PRO A 156 3.39 -10.40 15.68
N ASP A 157 2.44 -10.36 16.60
CA ASP A 157 1.24 -11.19 16.66
C ASP A 157 -0.05 -10.41 16.34
N GLU A 158 0.05 -9.20 15.79
CA GLU A 158 -1.08 -8.33 15.44
C GLU A 158 -1.49 -8.51 13.98
N LEU A 159 -2.77 -8.79 13.75
CA LEU A 159 -3.34 -9.06 12.43
C LEU A 159 -4.10 -7.86 11.89
N ILE A 160 -3.78 -7.40 10.68
CA ILE A 160 -4.64 -6.46 9.95
C ILE A 160 -5.94 -7.17 9.58
N VAL A 161 -7.08 -6.58 9.92
CA VAL A 161 -8.40 -7.12 9.56
C VAL A 161 -9.06 -6.34 8.43
N ALA A 162 -8.85 -5.03 8.36
CA ALA A 162 -9.38 -4.19 7.29
C ALA A 162 -8.56 -2.90 7.12
N VAL A 163 -8.79 -2.21 6.01
CA VAL A 163 -8.30 -0.86 5.76
C VAL A 163 -9.46 0.02 5.36
N GLU A 164 -9.58 1.18 5.98
CA GLU A 164 -10.61 2.16 5.69
C GLU A 164 -10.00 3.37 4.99
N PHE A 165 -10.56 3.72 3.85
CA PHE A 165 -10.11 4.84 3.02
C PHE A 165 -11.23 5.90 2.93
N PRO A 166 -11.02 7.11 3.44
CA PRO A 166 -11.88 8.25 3.11
C PRO A 166 -11.90 8.49 1.60
N VAL A 167 -13.07 8.81 1.06
CA VAL A 167 -13.24 9.12 -0.36
C VAL A 167 -12.94 10.61 -0.57
N PRO A 168 -11.94 10.97 -1.40
CA PRO A 168 -11.61 12.35 -1.72
C PRO A 168 -12.54 12.92 -2.80
N GLU A 169 -12.51 14.24 -3.01
CA GLU A 169 -13.17 14.88 -4.15
C GLU A 169 -12.57 14.44 -5.49
N ARG A 170 -11.23 14.31 -5.51
CA ARG A 170 -10.45 13.87 -6.67
C ARG A 170 -9.24 13.10 -6.19
N ALA A 171 -8.85 12.07 -6.94
CA ALA A 171 -7.60 11.38 -6.70
C ALA A 171 -7.08 10.72 -7.98
N ALA A 172 -5.78 10.50 -8.02
CA ALA A 172 -5.15 9.67 -9.03
C ALA A 172 -3.86 9.06 -8.51
N TYR A 173 -3.53 7.90 -9.07
CA TYR A 173 -2.25 7.23 -8.91
C TYR A 173 -1.51 7.20 -10.25
N VAL A 174 -0.22 7.51 -10.22
CA VAL A 174 0.70 7.38 -11.36
C VAL A 174 2.00 6.81 -10.85
N LYS A 175 2.57 5.83 -11.55
CA LYS A 175 3.91 5.34 -11.25
C LYS A 175 4.79 5.30 -12.49
N PHE A 176 6.09 5.50 -12.26
CA PHE A 176 7.15 5.13 -13.16
C PHE A 176 7.65 3.75 -12.73
N GLU A 177 7.30 2.73 -13.50
CA GLU A 177 7.56 1.35 -13.13
C GLU A 177 8.88 0.82 -13.69
N ASN A 178 9.49 -0.10 -12.95
CA ASN A 178 10.57 -0.91 -13.46
C ASN A 178 10.01 -1.90 -14.50
N PRO A 179 10.52 -1.93 -15.75
CA PRO A 179 9.98 -2.77 -16.81
C PRO A 179 10.00 -4.28 -16.52
N ALA A 180 10.95 -4.73 -15.69
CA ALA A 180 11.14 -6.16 -15.40
C ALA A 180 10.26 -6.65 -14.24
N SER A 181 10.14 -5.86 -13.17
CA SER A 181 9.45 -6.26 -11.94
C SER A 181 8.07 -5.64 -11.77
N HIS A 182 7.75 -4.60 -12.56
CA HIS A 182 6.57 -3.76 -12.40
C HIS A 182 6.46 -3.04 -11.03
N PHE A 183 7.52 -3.08 -10.22
CA PHE A 183 7.59 -2.26 -9.01
C PHE A 183 7.75 -0.78 -9.35
N ALA A 184 7.28 0.09 -8.45
CA ALA A 184 7.44 1.53 -8.61
C ALA A 184 8.91 1.93 -8.37
N LEU A 185 9.58 2.46 -9.40
CA LEU A 185 10.79 3.27 -9.17
C LEU A 185 10.42 4.52 -8.37
N VAL A 186 9.34 5.18 -8.80
CA VAL A 186 8.64 6.25 -8.10
C VAL A 186 7.16 6.10 -8.40
N GLY A 187 6.33 6.03 -7.37
CA GLY A 187 4.87 6.06 -7.49
C GLY A 187 4.31 7.23 -6.69
N VAL A 188 3.36 7.96 -7.26
CA VAL A 188 2.75 9.12 -6.64
C VAL A 188 1.24 8.95 -6.57
N PHE A 189 0.68 9.07 -5.37
CA PHE A 189 -0.75 9.18 -5.15
C PHE A 189 -1.10 10.61 -4.74
N VAL A 190 -1.99 11.25 -5.51
CA VAL A 190 -2.53 12.58 -5.20
C VAL A 190 -3.98 12.42 -4.79
N ALA A 191 -4.38 13.06 -3.68
CA ALA A 191 -5.76 13.11 -3.21
C ALA A 191 -6.14 14.54 -2.83
N LYS A 192 -7.24 15.04 -3.38
CA LYS A 192 -7.81 16.35 -3.06
C LYS A 192 -9.05 16.17 -2.20
N PHE A 193 -9.04 16.76 -1.03
CA PHE A 193 -10.16 16.86 -0.11
C PHE A 193 -10.56 18.33 0.06
N ALA A 194 -11.71 18.60 0.63
CA ALA A 194 -12.11 19.96 1.03
C ALA A 194 -11.10 20.60 2.00
N SER A 195 -10.40 19.80 2.80
CA SER A 195 -9.37 20.23 3.76
C SER A 195 -7.98 20.50 3.15
N GLY A 196 -7.79 20.27 1.85
CA GLY A 196 -6.52 20.44 1.14
C GLY A 196 -6.10 19.21 0.33
N VAL A 197 -4.93 19.33 -0.29
CA VAL A 197 -4.36 18.26 -1.12
C VAL A 197 -3.33 17.47 -0.33
N ARG A 198 -3.26 16.17 -0.59
CA ARG A 198 -2.24 15.28 -0.08
C ARG A 198 -1.50 14.59 -1.22
N VAL A 199 -0.19 14.52 -1.09
CA VAL A 199 0.70 13.89 -2.07
C VAL A 199 1.61 12.90 -1.34
N ALA A 200 1.44 11.62 -1.63
CA ALA A 200 2.27 10.56 -1.05
C ALA A 200 3.08 9.85 -2.12
N VAL A 201 4.34 9.57 -1.81
CA VAL A 201 5.33 8.99 -2.71
C VAL A 201 5.78 7.65 -2.18
N THR A 202 5.82 6.64 -3.05
CA THR A 202 6.40 5.33 -2.80
C THR A 202 7.52 5.04 -3.80
N GLY A 203 8.40 4.09 -3.50
CA GLY A 203 9.52 3.69 -4.36
C GLY A 203 10.77 4.56 -4.22
N ALA A 204 10.62 5.82 -3.86
CA ALA A 204 11.73 6.79 -3.91
C ALA A 204 12.63 6.80 -2.67
N ALA A 205 12.13 6.39 -1.51
CA ALA A 205 12.86 6.39 -0.23
C ALA A 205 12.73 5.02 0.47
N SER A 206 13.28 4.90 1.67
CA SER A 206 13.20 3.68 2.49
C SER A 206 11.79 3.31 2.95
N SER A 207 10.86 4.26 2.93
CA SER A 207 9.43 4.06 3.22
C SER A 207 8.60 5.07 2.44
N VAL A 208 7.28 4.89 2.43
CA VAL A 208 6.34 5.87 1.90
C VAL A 208 6.44 7.19 2.68
N PHE A 209 6.33 8.32 1.99
CA PHE A 209 6.38 9.64 2.61
C PHE A 209 5.45 10.63 1.90
N ARG A 210 5.12 11.72 2.58
CA ARG A 210 4.37 12.84 2.02
C ARG A 210 5.30 13.96 1.61
N VAL A 211 4.88 14.79 0.65
CA VAL A 211 5.66 15.93 0.13
C VAL A 211 4.91 17.23 0.43
N PRO A 212 5.16 17.87 1.60
CA PRO A 212 4.43 19.05 2.04
C PRO A 212 4.48 20.22 1.06
N GLU A 213 5.59 20.40 0.34
CA GLU A 213 5.78 21.46 -0.64
C GLU A 213 4.80 21.30 -1.81
N LEU A 214 4.63 20.08 -2.32
CA LEU A 214 3.65 19.75 -3.36
C LEU A 214 2.22 19.90 -2.84
N GLU A 215 1.95 19.49 -1.61
CA GLU A 215 0.64 19.62 -0.97
C GLU A 215 0.22 21.09 -0.82
N SER A 216 1.15 21.94 -0.38
CA SER A 216 0.93 23.39 -0.25
C SER A 216 0.66 24.03 -1.60
N ALA A 217 1.52 23.77 -2.61
CA ALA A 217 1.36 24.30 -3.95
C ALA A 217 0.03 23.88 -4.60
N LEU A 218 -0.32 22.60 -4.48
CA LEU A 218 -1.56 22.06 -5.06
C LEU A 218 -2.81 22.45 -4.28
N SER A 219 -2.73 22.69 -2.97
CA SER A 219 -3.84 23.23 -2.19
C SER A 219 -4.16 24.66 -2.57
N ALA A 220 -3.15 25.46 -2.93
CA ALA A 220 -3.34 26.81 -3.45
C ALA A 220 -3.86 26.80 -4.90
N ASN A 221 -3.31 25.91 -5.75
CA ASN A 221 -3.70 25.82 -7.15
C ASN A 221 -3.57 24.37 -7.65
N PHE A 222 -4.70 23.67 -7.83
CA PHE A 222 -4.72 22.26 -8.25
C PHE A 222 -4.50 22.11 -9.76
N THR A 223 -3.29 22.44 -10.23
CA THR A 223 -2.89 22.36 -11.65
C THR A 223 -1.57 21.58 -11.83
N PRO A 224 -1.36 20.96 -13.00
CA PRO A 224 -0.10 20.30 -13.31
C PRO A 224 1.11 21.25 -13.27
N GLU A 225 0.91 22.50 -13.62
CA GLU A 225 1.97 23.55 -13.62
C GLU A 225 2.44 23.85 -12.20
N ALA A 226 1.51 23.95 -11.24
CA ALA A 226 1.84 24.14 -9.83
C ALA A 226 2.70 22.99 -9.29
N ALA A 227 2.41 21.73 -9.68
CA ALA A 227 3.24 20.60 -9.30
C ALA A 227 4.65 20.68 -9.90
N ARG A 228 4.77 21.04 -11.21
CA ARG A 228 6.08 21.12 -11.88
C ARG A 228 6.98 22.23 -11.36
N ALA A 229 6.41 23.26 -10.75
CA ALA A 229 7.17 24.38 -10.19
C ALA A 229 7.86 24.04 -8.86
N VAL A 230 7.52 22.90 -8.24
CA VAL A 230 8.10 22.47 -6.97
C VAL A 230 9.39 21.69 -7.21
N THR A 231 10.43 22.01 -6.48
CA THR A 231 11.67 21.24 -6.41
C THR A 231 11.63 20.35 -5.16
N VAL A 232 11.91 19.06 -5.32
CA VAL A 232 12.00 18.09 -4.23
C VAL A 232 13.46 17.80 -3.94
N SER A 233 13.85 17.79 -2.65
CA SER A 233 15.19 17.40 -2.21
C SER A 233 15.45 15.93 -2.48
N ASP A 234 16.68 15.58 -2.83
CA ASP A 234 17.17 14.22 -3.03
C ASP A 234 17.86 13.62 -1.79
N SER A 235 18.04 14.41 -0.71
CA SER A 235 18.85 14.06 0.46
C SER A 235 18.45 12.76 1.15
N ASP A 236 17.14 12.45 1.16
CA ASP A 236 16.57 11.27 1.84
C ASP A 236 16.09 10.19 0.85
N LEU A 237 16.42 10.36 -0.44
CA LEU A 237 15.99 9.42 -1.48
C LEU A 237 17.05 8.34 -1.75
N ASN A 238 16.56 7.19 -2.18
CA ASN A 238 17.39 6.03 -2.47
C ASN A 238 18.20 6.20 -3.76
N THR A 239 19.44 5.71 -3.72
CA THR A 239 20.24 5.46 -4.92
C THR A 239 20.51 3.97 -5.03
N ASP A 240 20.19 3.37 -6.18
CA ASP A 240 20.44 1.97 -6.49
C ASP A 240 20.81 1.78 -7.97
N MET A 241 20.92 0.52 -8.42
CA MET A 241 21.24 0.21 -9.81
C MET A 241 20.19 0.67 -10.83
N HIS A 242 18.98 1.05 -10.40
CA HIS A 242 17.88 1.41 -11.28
C HIS A 242 17.73 2.93 -11.43
N ALA A 243 18.03 3.70 -10.37
CA ALA A 243 17.91 5.16 -10.39
C ALA A 243 18.73 5.82 -9.28
N SER A 244 19.31 6.99 -9.58
CA SER A 244 19.90 7.88 -8.57
C SER A 244 18.83 8.61 -7.76
N ALA A 245 19.20 9.10 -6.58
CA ALA A 245 18.34 9.94 -5.75
C ALA A 245 17.89 11.22 -6.50
N GLU A 246 18.80 11.86 -7.23
CA GLU A 246 18.51 13.03 -8.08
C GLU A 246 17.44 12.73 -9.13
N TYR A 247 17.54 11.58 -9.81
CA TYR A 247 16.54 11.17 -10.80
C TYR A 247 15.17 10.90 -10.16
N ARG A 248 15.15 10.26 -8.98
CA ARG A 248 13.90 10.05 -8.22
C ARG A 248 13.29 11.37 -7.79
N ALA A 249 14.09 12.32 -7.29
CA ALA A 249 13.63 13.66 -6.94
C ALA A 249 13.02 14.39 -8.14
N HIS A 250 13.66 14.30 -9.31
CA HIS A 250 13.13 14.88 -10.56
C HIS A 250 11.79 14.23 -10.97
N LEU A 251 11.64 12.92 -10.82
CA LEU A 251 10.42 12.21 -11.19
C LEU A 251 9.21 12.59 -10.32
N ILE A 252 9.38 12.90 -9.06
CA ILE A 252 8.28 13.18 -8.13
C ILE A 252 7.36 14.31 -8.62
N PRO A 253 7.83 15.54 -8.91
CA PRO A 253 6.95 16.60 -9.41
C PRO A 253 6.39 16.30 -10.81
N VAL A 254 7.13 15.59 -11.67
CA VAL A 254 6.65 15.17 -12.99
C VAL A 254 5.47 14.20 -12.88
N LEU A 255 5.59 13.18 -12.03
CA LEU A 255 4.50 12.20 -11.81
C LEU A 255 3.33 12.83 -11.06
N THR A 256 3.60 13.75 -10.11
CA THR A 256 2.54 14.53 -9.45
C THR A 256 1.74 15.34 -10.47
N ALA A 257 2.40 16.02 -11.41
CA ALA A 257 1.71 16.76 -12.47
C ALA A 257 0.84 15.86 -13.34
N ARG A 258 1.34 14.66 -13.70
CA ARG A 258 0.56 13.65 -14.43
C ARG A 258 -0.63 13.15 -13.61
N ALA A 259 -0.46 12.93 -12.30
CA ALA A 259 -1.53 12.53 -11.41
C ALA A 259 -2.61 13.61 -11.29
N VAL A 260 -2.22 14.89 -11.19
CA VAL A 260 -3.17 16.03 -11.19
C VAL A 260 -3.93 16.09 -12.51
N THR A 261 -3.27 15.93 -13.66
CA THR A 261 -3.95 15.87 -14.96
C THR A 261 -4.98 14.74 -14.98
N LYS A 262 -4.59 13.53 -14.55
CA LYS A 262 -5.46 12.35 -14.49
C LYS A 262 -6.63 12.53 -13.51
N ALA A 263 -6.43 13.22 -12.40
CA ALA A 263 -7.46 13.51 -11.42
C ALA A 263 -8.48 14.59 -11.88
N ASN A 264 -8.12 15.37 -12.89
CA ASN A 264 -9.00 16.39 -13.46
C ASN A 264 -9.91 15.86 -14.59
N GLY A 265 -9.70 14.63 -15.08
CA GLY A 265 -10.50 13.95 -16.10
C GLY A 265 -9.78 13.90 -17.39
#